data_c8ea6b4d7e21cefd2390e0af51eeca6d
#
_entry.id   c8ea6b4d7e21cefd2390e0af51eeca6d
#
_cell.length_a   1.000
_cell.length_b   1.000
_cell.length_c   1.000
_cell.angle_alpha   90.00
_cell.angle_beta   90.00
_cell.angle_gamma   90.00
#
_symmetry.space_group_name_H-M   'P 1'
#
loop_
_entity.id
_entity.type
_entity.pdbx_description
1 polymer ?
#
loop_
_entity_poly.entity_id
_entity_poly.type
_entity_poly.pdbx_seq_one_letter_code
_entity_poly.pdbx_strand_id
1 'polypeptide(L)'
;MRKILLIVLLTILSFDVLKADNLSGIDIKSESGIIMEASTGKILFDKNMDEQKSPASMTKIMTMLLTVEAIESGKISLEDEVNISANASKMGGSQVYLEENSTATVEMLLKSIAIGSANDASVAVAEKIGGTESNFVNMMNKRAKELGAVNTTFKNPHGLDEEGHLTTAHDLALIARELIKHEEILKLTSTYETTITHKNGKSLWLVNTNKLIKFYNGLDGLKTGFTDNAGYCLTGTMLRNDMRLITVTMKAPTKEDRNTDTINLMEYAYSMYYKSTLIKKDKKIGDMFIDNAKKRKVSYYLKEDASVILDKDVRNIKYNYSVKLNNVKAPLKKNDVVGTLTLHLNNQDINYNLIVKENIKKGNYFVRLNNYLKDIINGNLNVLP
;
A
#
# COMPACT_ATOMS: atom_id res chain seq x y z
N MET A 1 -36.36 -4.17 -62.86
CA MET A 1 -35.66 -3.49 -61.76
C MET A 1 -35.89 -4.29 -60.48
N ARG A 2 -34.95 -5.17 -60.12
CA ARG A 2 -35.01 -6.00 -58.91
C ARG A 2 -34.20 -5.30 -57.80
N LYS A 3 -34.87 -4.88 -56.75
CA LYS A 3 -34.24 -4.35 -55.54
C LYS A 3 -33.74 -5.55 -54.72
N ILE A 4 -32.42 -5.66 -54.55
CA ILE A 4 -31.78 -6.62 -53.67
C ILE A 4 -31.75 -5.96 -52.27
N LEU A 5 -32.49 -6.57 -51.35
CA LEU A 5 -32.49 -6.18 -49.91
C LEU A 5 -31.30 -6.90 -49.23
N LEU A 6 -30.31 -6.13 -48.84
CA LEU A 6 -29.15 -6.66 -48.13
C LEU A 6 -29.49 -6.71 -46.61
N ILE A 7 -29.78 -7.89 -46.10
CA ILE A 7 -29.97 -8.11 -44.65
C ILE A 7 -28.57 -8.28 -44.03
N VAL A 8 -28.10 -7.27 -43.29
CA VAL A 8 -26.92 -7.38 -42.47
C VAL A 8 -27.29 -8.05 -41.15
N LEU A 9 -26.90 -9.31 -41.03
CA LEU A 9 -27.06 -10.11 -39.80
C LEU A 9 -25.95 -9.67 -38.81
N LEU A 10 -26.31 -8.81 -37.83
CA LEU A 10 -25.42 -8.45 -36.73
C LEU A 10 -25.36 -9.62 -35.74
N THR A 11 -24.37 -10.49 -35.85
CA THR A 11 -24.07 -11.46 -34.81
C THR A 11 -23.40 -10.74 -33.64
N ILE A 12 -24.18 -10.52 -32.59
CA ILE A 12 -23.65 -10.12 -31.28
C ILE A 12 -22.88 -11.32 -30.74
N LEU A 13 -21.57 -11.29 -30.85
CA LEU A 13 -20.69 -12.17 -30.08
C LEU A 13 -20.74 -11.69 -28.62
N SER A 14 -21.57 -12.35 -27.83
CA SER A 14 -21.45 -12.28 -26.35
C SER A 14 -20.09 -12.90 -25.99
N PHE A 15 -19.16 -12.04 -25.64
CA PHE A 15 -17.97 -12.49 -24.90
C PHE A 15 -18.45 -12.94 -23.52
N ASP A 16 -18.69 -14.22 -23.35
CA ASP A 16 -18.69 -14.82 -22.03
C ASP A 16 -17.30 -14.57 -21.45
N VAL A 17 -17.22 -13.63 -20.52
CA VAL A 17 -16.07 -13.51 -19.62
C VAL A 17 -16.05 -14.82 -18.84
N LEU A 18 -15.22 -15.76 -19.28
CA LEU A 18 -14.88 -16.94 -18.50
C LEU A 18 -14.39 -16.42 -17.14
N LYS A 19 -15.26 -16.51 -16.12
CA LYS A 19 -14.83 -16.47 -14.73
C LYS A 19 -13.73 -17.52 -14.63
N ALA A 20 -12.52 -17.08 -14.31
CA ALA A 20 -11.44 -17.99 -13.95
C ALA A 20 -11.96 -18.82 -12.77
N ASP A 21 -12.33 -20.07 -13.02
CA ASP A 21 -12.62 -21.01 -11.95
C ASP A 21 -11.40 -21.07 -11.03
N ASN A 22 -11.65 -21.03 -9.72
CA ASN A 22 -10.63 -21.11 -8.68
C ASN A 22 -9.72 -22.32 -8.90
N LEU A 23 -8.64 -22.15 -9.65
CA LEU A 23 -7.60 -23.16 -9.91
C LEU A 23 -6.77 -23.48 -8.66
N SER A 24 -7.05 -22.81 -7.53
CA SER A 24 -6.23 -22.87 -6.34
C SER A 24 -6.48 -24.10 -5.45
N GLY A 25 -7.60 -24.79 -5.59
CA GLY A 25 -7.94 -25.93 -4.72
C GLY A 25 -8.16 -25.54 -3.23
N ILE A 26 -8.10 -24.25 -2.90
CA ILE A 26 -8.35 -23.73 -1.55
C ILE A 26 -9.73 -23.07 -1.51
N ASP A 27 -10.54 -23.46 -0.54
CA ASP A 27 -11.81 -22.83 -0.23
C ASP A 27 -11.73 -22.11 1.13
N ILE A 28 -12.37 -20.95 1.23
CA ILE A 28 -12.51 -20.17 2.43
C ILE A 28 -13.97 -19.92 2.75
N LYS A 29 -14.32 -19.85 4.05
CA LYS A 29 -15.67 -19.59 4.50
C LYS A 29 -16.05 -18.11 4.44
N SER A 30 -15.06 -17.22 4.42
CA SER A 30 -15.27 -15.79 4.17
C SER A 30 -15.96 -15.59 2.82
N GLU A 31 -16.91 -14.65 2.75
CA GLU A 31 -17.60 -14.36 1.48
C GLU A 31 -16.68 -13.74 0.43
N SER A 32 -15.73 -12.90 0.85
CA SER A 32 -14.68 -12.35 -0.01
C SER A 32 -13.30 -12.55 0.59
N GLY A 33 -12.30 -12.77 -0.28
CA GLY A 33 -10.93 -12.89 0.15
C GLY A 33 -9.93 -12.64 -0.97
N ILE A 34 -8.71 -12.23 -0.59
CA ILE A 34 -7.59 -11.98 -1.51
C ILE A 34 -6.26 -12.30 -0.83
N ILE A 35 -5.30 -12.76 -1.62
CA ILE A 35 -3.88 -12.72 -1.29
C ILE A 35 -3.15 -11.88 -2.32
N MET A 36 -2.43 -10.88 -1.85
CA MET A 36 -1.56 -10.05 -2.66
C MET A 36 -0.11 -10.13 -2.15
N GLU A 37 0.85 -10.30 -3.06
CA GLU A 37 2.25 -10.12 -2.70
C GLU A 37 2.59 -8.63 -2.70
N ALA A 38 3.17 -8.16 -1.59
CA ALA A 38 3.28 -6.75 -1.29
C ALA A 38 4.20 -5.97 -2.24
N SER A 39 5.35 -6.53 -2.63
CA SER A 39 6.33 -5.80 -3.44
C SER A 39 5.89 -5.66 -4.89
N THR A 40 5.33 -6.69 -5.48
CA THR A 40 4.91 -6.72 -6.88
C THR A 40 3.46 -6.29 -7.09
N GLY A 41 2.60 -6.46 -6.08
CA GLY A 41 1.15 -6.33 -6.20
C GLY A 41 0.47 -7.51 -6.90
N LYS A 42 1.22 -8.61 -7.15
CA LYS A 42 0.66 -9.81 -7.78
C LYS A 42 -0.41 -10.43 -6.88
N ILE A 43 -1.59 -10.66 -7.45
CA ILE A 43 -2.68 -11.39 -6.79
C ILE A 43 -2.39 -12.88 -6.94
N LEU A 44 -2.40 -13.61 -5.81
CA LEU A 44 -2.09 -15.05 -5.74
C LEU A 44 -3.32 -15.90 -5.46
N PHE A 45 -4.38 -15.29 -5.00
CA PHE A 45 -5.70 -15.88 -4.77
C PHE A 45 -6.73 -14.76 -4.75
N ASP A 46 -7.91 -15.02 -5.28
CA ASP A 46 -9.09 -14.17 -5.12
C ASP A 46 -10.36 -15.01 -4.98
N LYS A 47 -11.29 -14.48 -4.20
CA LYS A 47 -12.69 -14.92 -4.09
C LYS A 47 -13.54 -13.67 -3.92
N ASN A 48 -14.36 -13.34 -4.91
CA ASN A 48 -15.24 -12.16 -4.87
C ASN A 48 -14.49 -10.88 -4.42
N MET A 49 -13.22 -10.71 -4.86
CA MET A 49 -12.33 -9.67 -4.33
C MET A 49 -12.81 -8.24 -4.56
N ASP A 50 -13.64 -8.02 -5.59
CA ASP A 50 -14.18 -6.71 -5.96
C ASP A 50 -15.64 -6.49 -5.51
N GLU A 51 -16.20 -7.44 -4.73
CA GLU A 51 -17.51 -7.29 -4.14
C GLU A 51 -17.48 -6.28 -2.99
N GLN A 52 -18.32 -5.24 -3.06
CA GLN A 52 -18.40 -4.22 -2.02
C GLN A 52 -19.05 -4.75 -0.74
N LYS A 53 -18.40 -4.50 0.39
CA LYS A 53 -18.84 -4.89 1.73
C LYS A 53 -18.50 -3.79 2.74
N SER A 54 -19.19 -3.78 3.87
CA SER A 54 -18.83 -2.94 5.02
C SER A 54 -17.44 -3.32 5.55
N PRO A 55 -16.49 -2.37 5.68
CA PRO A 55 -15.13 -2.64 6.16
C PRO A 55 -15.04 -2.84 7.67
N ALA A 56 -16.03 -2.43 8.43
CA ALA A 56 -15.92 -2.27 9.88
C ALA A 56 -14.61 -1.57 10.27
N SER A 57 -13.96 -1.96 11.36
CA SER A 57 -12.71 -1.35 11.84
C SER A 57 -11.49 -1.56 10.91
N MET A 58 -11.61 -2.28 9.79
CA MET A 58 -10.53 -2.26 8.78
C MET A 58 -10.39 -0.88 8.11
N THR A 59 -11.41 -0.02 8.19
CA THR A 59 -11.34 1.42 7.87
C THR A 59 -10.12 2.11 8.47
N LYS A 60 -9.74 1.72 9.67
CA LYS A 60 -8.60 2.31 10.41
C LYS A 60 -7.24 2.07 9.75
N ILE A 61 -7.16 1.17 8.76
CA ILE A 61 -5.96 1.03 7.91
C ILE A 61 -5.72 2.35 7.16
N MET A 62 -6.75 2.96 6.59
CA MET A 62 -6.64 4.27 5.94
C MET A 62 -6.38 5.39 6.96
N THR A 63 -6.99 5.33 8.13
CA THR A 63 -6.75 6.31 9.20
C THR A 63 -5.29 6.27 9.66
N MET A 64 -4.73 5.08 9.88
CA MET A 64 -3.32 4.91 10.20
C MET A 64 -2.41 5.38 9.06
N LEU A 65 -2.76 5.09 7.80
CA LEU A 65 -1.98 5.52 6.63
C LEU A 65 -1.88 7.06 6.59
N LEU A 66 -2.99 7.77 6.66
CA LEU A 66 -2.97 9.24 6.63
C LEU A 66 -2.25 9.82 7.85
N THR A 67 -2.28 9.12 8.99
CA THR A 67 -1.55 9.55 10.19
C THR A 67 -0.04 9.46 9.99
N VAL A 68 0.46 8.33 9.50
CA VAL A 68 1.91 8.17 9.28
C VAL A 68 2.41 9.06 8.15
N GLU A 69 1.63 9.26 7.08
CA GLU A 69 1.96 10.21 6.02
C GLU A 69 2.01 11.67 6.53
N ALA A 70 1.12 12.05 7.46
CA ALA A 70 1.15 13.37 8.10
C ALA A 70 2.39 13.55 8.99
N ILE A 71 2.83 12.50 9.69
CA ILE A 71 4.06 12.50 10.47
C ILE A 71 5.28 12.62 9.57
N GLU A 72 5.40 11.80 8.54
CA GLU A 72 6.54 11.81 7.60
C GLU A 72 6.68 13.11 6.81
N SER A 73 5.55 13.75 6.50
CA SER A 73 5.56 15.08 5.86
C SER A 73 5.89 16.23 6.82
N GLY A 74 6.03 15.96 8.13
CA GLY A 74 6.29 16.98 9.16
C GLY A 74 5.07 17.86 9.48
N LYS A 75 3.86 17.45 9.07
CA LYS A 75 2.62 18.16 9.38
C LYS A 75 2.26 18.02 10.87
N ILE A 76 2.53 16.87 11.44
CA ILE A 76 2.40 16.56 12.87
C ILE A 76 3.61 15.73 13.33
N SER A 77 3.84 15.65 14.65
CA SER A 77 4.83 14.74 15.26
C SER A 77 4.15 13.76 16.21
N LEU A 78 4.86 12.70 16.61
CA LEU A 78 4.35 11.72 17.59
C LEU A 78 4.08 12.36 18.96
N GLU A 79 4.86 13.38 19.33
CA GLU A 79 4.79 14.11 20.58
C GLU A 79 3.71 15.20 20.59
N ASP A 80 3.14 15.54 19.43
CA ASP A 80 2.10 16.56 19.35
C ASP A 80 0.91 16.19 20.22
N GLU A 81 0.44 17.15 20.99
CA GLU A 81 -0.80 17.04 21.74
C GLU A 81 -2.02 17.27 20.85
N VAL A 82 -3.01 16.42 21.06
CA VAL A 82 -4.32 16.48 20.41
C VAL A 82 -5.37 16.78 21.45
N ASN A 83 -6.08 17.89 21.29
CA ASN A 83 -7.24 18.20 22.13
C ASN A 83 -8.39 17.23 21.80
N ILE A 84 -8.99 16.68 22.83
CA ILE A 84 -10.10 15.72 22.69
C ILE A 84 -11.41 16.50 22.64
N SER A 85 -12.07 16.42 21.50
CA SER A 85 -13.38 17.03 21.30
C SER A 85 -14.51 16.27 21.98
N ALA A 86 -15.66 16.92 22.13
CA ALA A 86 -16.90 16.25 22.55
C ALA A 86 -17.31 15.13 21.59
N ASN A 87 -17.03 15.27 20.30
CA ASN A 87 -17.30 14.25 19.28
C ASN A 87 -16.44 13.00 19.51
N ALA A 88 -15.12 13.18 19.66
CA ALA A 88 -14.22 12.07 19.93
C ALA A 88 -14.54 11.34 21.24
N SER A 89 -14.78 12.11 22.34
CA SER A 89 -15.05 11.52 23.66
C SER A 89 -16.34 10.72 23.76
N LYS A 90 -17.35 11.02 22.93
CA LYS A 90 -18.67 10.36 22.91
C LYS A 90 -18.74 9.13 21.99
N MET A 91 -17.64 8.78 21.33
CA MET A 91 -17.63 7.66 20.41
C MET A 91 -17.95 6.35 21.12
N GLY A 92 -18.81 5.54 20.49
CA GLY A 92 -19.15 4.20 20.96
C GLY A 92 -18.25 3.10 20.38
N GLY A 93 -18.52 1.86 20.76
CA GLY A 93 -17.78 0.68 20.32
C GLY A 93 -16.42 0.55 21.01
N SER A 94 -15.38 0.10 20.30
CA SER A 94 -14.03 0.02 20.86
C SER A 94 -13.47 1.42 21.13
N GLN A 95 -13.00 1.66 22.34
CA GLN A 95 -12.53 2.98 22.77
C GLN A 95 -11.47 2.87 23.87
N VAL A 96 -10.73 3.93 24.09
CA VAL A 96 -9.76 4.08 25.19
C VAL A 96 -10.22 5.12 26.22
N TYR A 97 -11.49 5.53 26.12
CA TYR A 97 -12.15 6.43 27.07
C TYR A 97 -11.49 7.78 27.19
N LEU A 98 -11.24 8.43 26.04
CA LEU A 98 -10.70 9.80 25.99
C LEU A 98 -11.73 10.76 26.62
N GLU A 99 -11.26 11.59 27.56
CA GLU A 99 -12.13 12.56 28.25
C GLU A 99 -12.20 13.88 27.44
N GLU A 100 -13.40 14.45 27.30
CA GLU A 100 -13.60 15.74 26.64
C GLU A 100 -12.75 16.83 27.27
N ASN A 101 -12.17 17.72 26.46
CA ASN A 101 -11.26 18.80 26.86
C ASN A 101 -9.92 18.31 27.48
N SER A 102 -9.65 17.01 27.50
CA SER A 102 -8.32 16.49 27.81
C SER A 102 -7.41 16.54 26.58
N THR A 103 -6.15 16.14 26.73
CA THR A 103 -5.21 15.98 25.62
C THR A 103 -4.58 14.60 25.64
N ALA A 104 -4.22 14.10 24.43
CA ALA A 104 -3.46 12.88 24.24
C ALA A 104 -2.38 13.11 23.16
N THR A 105 -1.25 12.41 23.23
CA THR A 105 -0.24 12.50 22.18
C THR A 105 -0.66 11.71 20.94
N VAL A 106 -0.20 12.13 19.76
CA VAL A 106 -0.41 11.39 18.50
C VAL A 106 0.08 9.94 18.64
N GLU A 107 1.21 9.72 19.34
CA GLU A 107 1.73 8.38 19.61
C GLU A 107 0.73 7.51 20.39
N MET A 108 0.18 8.05 21.49
CA MET A 108 -0.82 7.35 22.30
C MET A 108 -2.07 7.01 21.48
N LEU A 109 -2.55 7.95 20.67
CA LEU A 109 -3.71 7.77 19.81
C LEU A 109 -3.45 6.69 18.74
N LEU A 110 -2.27 6.73 18.08
CA LEU A 110 -1.90 5.75 17.07
C LEU A 110 -1.76 4.34 17.66
N LYS A 111 -1.15 4.19 18.86
CA LYS A 111 -1.14 2.92 19.61
C LYS A 111 -2.56 2.42 19.91
N SER A 112 -3.43 3.32 20.33
CA SER A 112 -4.83 3.00 20.66
C SER A 112 -5.61 2.51 19.44
N ILE A 113 -5.37 3.10 18.27
CA ILE A 113 -5.97 2.70 16.99
C ILE A 113 -5.45 1.33 16.55
N ALA A 114 -4.13 1.14 16.53
CA ALA A 114 -3.49 -0.05 15.99
C ALA A 114 -3.78 -1.30 16.86
N ILE A 115 -3.70 -1.17 18.19
CA ILE A 115 -3.78 -2.27 19.13
C ILE A 115 -5.22 -2.45 19.64
N GLY A 116 -5.80 -1.39 20.19
CA GLY A 116 -7.12 -1.40 20.82
C GLY A 116 -8.28 -1.20 19.86
N SER A 117 -8.00 -0.80 18.61
CA SER A 117 -9.05 -0.48 17.64
C SER A 117 -9.95 0.71 18.06
N ALA A 118 -9.42 1.67 18.82
CA ALA A 118 -10.14 2.75 19.44
C ALA A 118 -10.81 3.71 18.45
N ASN A 119 -12.13 3.89 18.57
CA ASN A 119 -12.91 4.79 17.71
C ASN A 119 -12.71 6.25 18.11
N ASP A 120 -12.69 6.53 19.41
CA ASP A 120 -12.42 7.85 19.99
C ASP A 120 -11.05 8.39 19.56
N ALA A 121 -10.01 7.54 19.61
CA ALA A 121 -8.68 7.88 19.11
C ALA A 121 -8.67 8.14 17.59
N SER A 122 -9.46 7.39 16.82
CA SER A 122 -9.56 7.58 15.36
C SER A 122 -10.18 8.92 15.00
N VAL A 123 -11.22 9.34 15.72
CA VAL A 123 -11.85 10.66 15.54
C VAL A 123 -10.89 11.78 15.97
N ALA A 124 -10.23 11.64 17.14
CA ALA A 124 -9.28 12.65 17.63
C ALA A 124 -8.12 12.91 16.64
N VAL A 125 -7.54 11.83 16.07
CA VAL A 125 -6.51 11.94 15.02
C VAL A 125 -7.07 12.56 13.74
N ALA A 126 -8.28 12.16 13.33
CA ALA A 126 -8.93 12.71 12.15
C ALA A 126 -9.14 14.23 12.26
N GLU A 127 -9.63 14.70 13.42
CA GLU A 127 -9.81 16.12 13.69
C GLU A 127 -8.48 16.88 13.73
N LYS A 128 -7.41 16.30 14.33
CA LYS A 128 -6.07 16.88 14.35
C LYS A 128 -5.50 17.09 12.95
N ILE A 129 -5.62 16.09 12.09
CA ILE A 129 -5.03 16.11 10.74
C ILE A 129 -5.91 16.88 9.76
N GLY A 130 -7.22 16.64 9.80
CA GLY A 130 -8.19 17.23 8.89
C GLY A 130 -8.72 18.62 9.31
N GLY A 131 -8.55 19.00 10.58
CA GLY A 131 -9.25 20.14 11.20
C GLY A 131 -10.70 19.81 11.56
N THR A 132 -11.34 18.94 10.78
CA THR A 132 -12.66 18.33 11.06
C THR A 132 -12.68 16.88 10.61
N GLU A 133 -13.54 16.06 11.21
CA GLU A 133 -13.74 14.66 10.79
C GLU A 133 -14.16 14.59 9.31
N SER A 134 -15.11 15.43 8.89
CA SER A 134 -15.58 15.46 7.50
C SER A 134 -14.48 15.76 6.49
N ASN A 135 -13.59 16.71 6.80
CA ASN A 135 -12.44 16.99 5.92
C ASN A 135 -11.45 15.83 5.89
N PHE A 136 -11.22 15.15 7.02
CA PHE A 136 -10.39 13.94 7.06
C PHE A 136 -11.00 12.82 6.21
N VAL A 137 -12.31 12.60 6.26
CA VAL A 137 -13.02 11.64 5.40
C VAL A 137 -12.83 11.98 3.92
N ASN A 138 -12.87 13.26 3.55
CA ASN A 138 -12.55 13.69 2.19
C ASN A 138 -11.10 13.33 1.80
N MET A 139 -10.14 13.49 2.73
CA MET A 139 -8.75 13.07 2.52
C MET A 139 -8.65 11.55 2.35
N MET A 140 -9.36 10.75 3.17
CA MET A 140 -9.42 9.29 3.03
C MET A 140 -9.91 8.87 1.65
N ASN A 141 -11.01 9.44 1.17
CA ASN A 141 -11.58 9.13 -0.13
C ASN A 141 -10.68 9.58 -1.30
N LYS A 142 -10.03 10.73 -1.17
CA LYS A 142 -9.05 11.18 -2.14
C LYS A 142 -7.87 10.22 -2.21
N ARG A 143 -7.32 9.85 -1.04
CA ARG A 143 -6.17 8.94 -0.97
C ARG A 143 -6.49 7.55 -1.49
N ALA A 144 -7.69 7.02 -1.20
CA ALA A 144 -8.16 5.75 -1.76
C ALA A 144 -8.11 5.75 -3.30
N LYS A 145 -8.64 6.80 -3.94
CA LYS A 145 -8.59 6.96 -5.40
C LYS A 145 -7.16 7.03 -5.94
N GLU A 146 -6.27 7.76 -5.27
CA GLU A 146 -4.85 7.86 -5.65
C GLU A 146 -4.13 6.51 -5.60
N LEU A 147 -4.55 5.62 -4.70
CA LEU A 147 -4.03 4.25 -4.57
C LEU A 147 -4.68 3.25 -5.54
N GLY A 148 -5.68 3.67 -6.32
CA GLY A 148 -6.43 2.78 -7.20
C GLY A 148 -7.57 2.03 -6.51
N ALA A 149 -7.85 2.32 -5.24
CA ALA A 149 -8.97 1.75 -4.48
C ALA A 149 -10.28 2.46 -4.85
N VAL A 150 -10.75 2.20 -6.07
CA VAL A 150 -11.84 2.96 -6.71
C VAL A 150 -13.24 2.50 -6.29
N ASN A 151 -13.35 1.31 -5.71
CA ASN A 151 -14.60 0.74 -5.21
C ASN A 151 -14.79 1.00 -3.70
N THR A 152 -14.00 1.94 -3.13
CA THR A 152 -14.03 2.29 -1.71
C THR A 152 -14.63 3.67 -1.51
N THR A 153 -15.56 3.76 -0.55
CA THR A 153 -16.10 5.01 -0.05
C THR A 153 -16.09 5.00 1.47
N PHE A 154 -15.30 5.86 2.07
CA PHE A 154 -15.31 6.09 3.51
C PHE A 154 -16.32 7.18 3.88
N LYS A 155 -17.03 6.98 5.00
CA LYS A 155 -17.96 7.95 5.60
C LYS A 155 -17.47 8.47 6.95
N ASN A 156 -16.63 7.67 7.63
CA ASN A 156 -16.06 8.00 8.93
C ASN A 156 -14.64 7.39 9.06
N PRO A 157 -13.81 7.81 10.05
CA PRO A 157 -12.44 7.34 10.22
C PRO A 157 -12.32 6.06 11.04
N HIS A 158 -13.40 5.52 11.57
CA HIS A 158 -13.39 4.44 12.57
C HIS A 158 -14.03 3.13 12.09
N GLY A 159 -14.98 3.18 11.15
CA GLY A 159 -15.61 2.01 10.55
C GLY A 159 -16.87 1.52 11.26
N LEU A 160 -17.56 2.35 12.03
CA LEU A 160 -18.94 2.05 12.41
C LEU A 160 -19.83 2.11 11.17
N ASP A 161 -20.87 1.28 11.16
CA ASP A 161 -21.76 1.14 10.00
C ASP A 161 -22.46 2.47 9.68
N GLU A 162 -22.38 2.85 8.43
CA GLU A 162 -23.01 4.03 7.87
C GLU A 162 -23.37 3.74 6.40
N GLU A 163 -24.49 4.25 5.93
CA GLU A 163 -24.94 4.00 4.56
C GLU A 163 -23.90 4.46 3.54
N GLY A 164 -23.50 3.56 2.64
CA GLY A 164 -22.49 3.80 1.63
C GLY A 164 -21.04 3.78 2.16
N HIS A 165 -20.79 3.37 3.42
CA HIS A 165 -19.45 3.09 3.94
C HIS A 165 -19.02 1.70 3.47
N LEU A 166 -18.45 1.62 2.27
CA LEU A 166 -18.17 0.37 1.57
C LEU A 166 -16.73 0.32 1.06
N THR A 167 -16.22 -0.89 0.95
CA THR A 167 -14.91 -1.21 0.35
C THR A 167 -14.94 -2.61 -0.26
N THR A 168 -13.83 -3.02 -0.88
CA THR A 168 -13.63 -4.38 -1.38
C THR A 168 -12.38 -5.00 -0.76
N ALA A 169 -12.24 -6.33 -0.84
CA ALA A 169 -11.04 -7.01 -0.37
C ALA A 169 -9.80 -6.55 -1.18
N HIS A 170 -9.97 -6.31 -2.48
CA HIS A 170 -8.92 -5.78 -3.34
C HIS A 170 -8.49 -4.37 -2.93
N ASP A 171 -9.43 -3.46 -2.75
CA ASP A 171 -9.13 -2.08 -2.37
C ASP A 171 -8.42 -2.00 -1.01
N LEU A 172 -8.88 -2.80 -0.03
CA LEU A 172 -8.21 -2.89 1.27
C LEU A 172 -6.79 -3.44 1.16
N ALA A 173 -6.54 -4.40 0.26
CA ALA A 173 -5.19 -4.89 0.01
C ALA A 173 -4.29 -3.81 -0.60
N LEU A 174 -4.80 -2.95 -1.50
CA LEU A 174 -4.07 -1.80 -2.05
C LEU A 174 -3.72 -0.79 -0.96
N ILE A 175 -4.68 -0.44 -0.10
CA ILE A 175 -4.46 0.50 1.01
C ILE A 175 -3.47 -0.08 2.03
N ALA A 176 -3.63 -1.36 2.38
CA ALA A 176 -2.72 -2.07 3.27
C ALA A 176 -1.30 -2.14 2.69
N ARG A 177 -1.17 -2.38 1.39
CA ARG A 177 0.11 -2.40 0.68
C ARG A 177 0.85 -1.06 0.78
N GLU A 178 0.14 0.04 0.76
CA GLU A 178 0.75 1.36 0.99
C GLU A 178 1.16 1.53 2.44
N LEU A 179 0.27 1.21 3.40
CA LEU A 179 0.52 1.37 4.82
C LEU A 179 1.76 0.60 5.29
N ILE A 180 1.97 -0.62 4.83
CA ILE A 180 3.11 -1.45 5.28
C ILE A 180 4.48 -1.00 4.74
N LYS A 181 4.54 0.00 3.86
CA LYS A 181 5.80 0.65 3.47
C LYS A 181 6.38 1.49 4.60
N HIS A 182 5.55 1.88 5.56
CA HIS A 182 5.92 2.64 6.76
C HIS A 182 6.24 1.64 7.89
N GLU A 183 7.52 1.30 8.05
CA GLU A 183 7.96 0.21 8.96
C GLU A 183 7.52 0.43 10.42
N GLU A 184 7.39 1.68 10.87
CA GLU A 184 6.97 2.00 12.23
C GLU A 184 5.56 1.49 12.54
N ILE A 185 4.67 1.42 11.53
CA ILE A 185 3.32 0.91 11.76
C ILE A 185 3.32 -0.60 12.03
N LEU A 186 4.23 -1.35 11.41
CA LEU A 186 4.35 -2.80 11.64
C LEU A 186 4.79 -3.09 13.07
N LYS A 187 5.63 -2.23 13.68
CA LYS A 187 5.99 -2.35 15.09
C LYS A 187 4.77 -2.21 16.00
N LEU A 188 3.85 -1.30 15.67
CA LEU A 188 2.62 -1.12 16.44
C LEU A 188 1.64 -2.26 16.21
N THR A 189 1.38 -2.64 14.95
CA THR A 189 0.39 -3.68 14.62
C THR A 189 0.84 -5.07 15.05
N SER A 190 2.15 -5.34 15.15
CA SER A 190 2.71 -6.59 15.70
C SER A 190 2.76 -6.63 17.23
N THR A 191 2.51 -5.52 17.90
CA THR A 191 2.46 -5.47 19.37
C THR A 191 1.21 -6.19 19.86
N TYR A 192 1.38 -7.27 20.65
CA TYR A 192 0.26 -8.04 21.17
C TYR A 192 -0.47 -7.32 22.29
N GLU A 193 0.26 -6.69 23.20
CA GLU A 193 -0.30 -5.96 24.33
C GLU A 193 0.60 -4.80 24.75
N THR A 194 0.00 -3.75 25.27
CA THR A 194 0.69 -2.58 25.80
C THR A 194 -0.18 -1.88 26.84
N THR A 195 0.42 -0.98 27.61
CA THR A 195 -0.32 -0.08 28.50
C THR A 195 -0.19 1.34 27.98
N ILE A 196 -1.32 2.05 27.90
CA ILE A 196 -1.35 3.49 27.69
C ILE A 196 -1.68 4.18 29.01
N THR A 197 -1.17 5.40 29.21
CA THR A 197 -1.46 6.19 30.41
C THR A 197 -2.01 7.54 29.99
N HIS A 198 -3.23 7.84 30.44
CA HIS A 198 -3.87 9.14 30.24
C HIS A 198 -3.21 10.22 31.09
N LYS A 199 -3.35 11.49 30.71
CA LYS A 199 -2.78 12.62 31.48
C LYS A 199 -3.28 12.72 32.93
N ASN A 200 -4.49 12.23 33.21
CA ASN A 200 -5.03 12.14 34.55
C ASN A 200 -4.41 11.01 35.40
N GLY A 201 -3.42 10.27 34.87
CA GLY A 201 -2.73 9.17 35.54
C GLY A 201 -3.43 7.80 35.43
N LYS A 202 -4.63 7.73 34.86
CA LYS A 202 -5.30 6.44 34.63
C LYS A 202 -4.56 5.65 33.56
N SER A 203 -4.25 4.40 33.84
CA SER A 203 -3.65 3.48 32.88
C SER A 203 -4.66 2.48 32.35
N LEU A 204 -4.58 2.19 31.04
CA LEU A 204 -5.41 1.21 30.37
C LEU A 204 -4.53 0.18 29.68
N TRP A 205 -4.75 -1.08 30.01
CA TRP A 205 -4.11 -2.20 29.34
C TRP A 205 -4.83 -2.50 28.01
N LEU A 206 -4.09 -2.44 26.91
CA LEU A 206 -4.57 -2.75 25.57
C LEU A 206 -4.07 -4.11 25.13
N VAL A 207 -4.96 -4.91 24.59
CA VAL A 207 -4.63 -6.20 23.98
C VAL A 207 -5.07 -6.17 22.54
N ASN A 208 -4.15 -6.51 21.63
CA ASN A 208 -4.41 -6.45 20.19
C ASN A 208 -5.63 -7.31 19.83
N THR A 209 -6.51 -6.70 19.04
CA THR A 209 -7.72 -7.36 18.53
C THR A 209 -7.39 -8.51 17.58
N ASN A 210 -6.24 -8.46 16.90
CA ASN A 210 -5.71 -9.54 16.09
C ASN A 210 -4.90 -10.52 16.94
N LYS A 211 -5.56 -11.57 17.43
CA LYS A 211 -4.88 -12.58 18.27
C LYS A 211 -3.87 -13.42 17.50
N LEU A 212 -3.95 -13.48 16.16
CA LEU A 212 -3.02 -14.26 15.35
C LEU A 212 -1.58 -13.77 15.48
N ILE A 213 -1.31 -12.50 15.79
CA ILE A 213 0.04 -11.99 16.02
C ILE A 213 0.78 -12.72 17.17
N LYS A 214 0.06 -13.30 18.11
CA LYS A 214 0.64 -14.13 19.19
C LYS A 214 0.67 -15.61 18.85
N PHE A 215 -0.36 -16.11 18.15
CA PHE A 215 -0.58 -17.54 17.99
C PHE A 215 -0.19 -18.08 16.60
N TYR A 216 0.13 -17.22 15.65
CA TYR A 216 0.57 -17.61 14.34
C TYR A 216 1.90 -16.90 14.00
N ASN A 217 3.00 -17.66 14.06
CA ASN A 217 4.35 -17.12 13.99
C ASN A 217 4.64 -16.42 12.64
N GLY A 218 5.11 -15.18 12.72
CA GLY A 218 5.49 -14.35 11.58
C GLY A 218 4.40 -13.38 11.10
N LEU A 219 3.15 -13.50 11.59
CA LEU A 219 2.09 -12.52 11.30
C LEU A 219 2.34 -11.25 12.14
N ASP A 220 2.47 -10.10 11.48
CA ASP A 220 2.87 -8.83 12.09
C ASP A 220 1.85 -7.69 11.91
N GLY A 221 0.64 -8.03 11.48
CA GLY A 221 -0.44 -7.04 11.35
C GLY A 221 -1.66 -7.63 10.65
N LEU A 222 -2.62 -6.80 10.19
CA LEU A 222 -2.72 -5.35 10.37
C LEU A 222 -3.92 -5.02 11.27
N LYS A 223 -5.15 -5.39 10.81
CA LYS A 223 -6.37 -4.93 11.46
C LYS A 223 -7.52 -5.89 11.31
N THR A 224 -8.22 -6.15 12.41
CA THR A 224 -9.51 -6.85 12.43
C THR A 224 -10.65 -5.87 12.25
N GLY A 225 -11.80 -6.37 11.76
CA GLY A 225 -13.05 -5.65 11.70
C GLY A 225 -14.21 -6.56 12.15
N PHE A 226 -15.20 -5.98 12.81
CA PHE A 226 -16.46 -6.63 13.10
C PHE A 226 -17.55 -5.58 13.33
N THR A 227 -18.66 -5.75 12.65
CA THR A 227 -20.00 -5.24 12.98
C THR A 227 -20.99 -6.32 12.57
N ASP A 228 -22.24 -6.20 12.97
CA ASP A 228 -23.26 -7.18 12.57
C ASP A 228 -23.44 -7.21 11.03
N ASN A 229 -23.28 -6.06 10.36
CA ASN A 229 -23.36 -5.95 8.91
C ASN A 229 -22.12 -6.50 8.21
N ALA A 230 -20.92 -6.18 8.73
CA ALA A 230 -19.65 -6.60 8.13
C ALA A 230 -19.30 -8.08 8.35
N GLY A 231 -19.84 -8.72 9.40
CA GLY A 231 -19.33 -10.01 9.86
C GLY A 231 -17.90 -9.93 10.37
N TYR A 232 -17.20 -11.04 10.47
CA TYR A 232 -15.81 -11.07 10.93
C TYR A 232 -14.86 -10.84 9.77
N CYS A 233 -14.00 -9.83 9.90
CA CYS A 233 -13.05 -9.41 8.87
C CYS A 233 -11.62 -9.31 9.42
N LEU A 234 -10.63 -9.53 8.56
CA LEU A 234 -9.21 -9.34 8.88
C LEU A 234 -8.41 -8.96 7.63
N THR A 235 -7.64 -7.89 7.76
CA THR A 235 -6.49 -7.65 6.89
C THR A 235 -5.24 -8.11 7.62
N GLY A 236 -4.58 -9.15 7.13
CA GLY A 236 -3.38 -9.74 7.69
C GLY A 236 -2.15 -9.46 6.85
N THR A 237 -0.97 -9.39 7.47
CA THR A 237 0.31 -9.36 6.74
C THR A 237 1.36 -10.20 7.42
N MET A 238 2.24 -10.80 6.62
CA MET A 238 3.33 -11.66 7.08
C MET A 238 4.50 -11.61 6.13
N LEU A 239 5.72 -11.59 6.68
CA LEU A 239 6.97 -11.73 5.92
C LEU A 239 7.60 -13.08 6.21
N ARG A 240 7.79 -13.89 5.17
CA ARG A 240 8.51 -15.18 5.24
C ARG A 240 9.35 -15.35 3.98
N ASN A 241 10.63 -15.72 4.13
CA ASN A 241 11.54 -15.97 3.00
C ASN A 241 11.60 -14.82 1.97
N ASP A 242 11.72 -13.59 2.46
CA ASP A 242 11.76 -12.34 1.65
C ASP A 242 10.49 -12.07 0.81
N MET A 243 9.44 -12.84 0.98
CA MET A 243 8.14 -12.62 0.37
C MET A 243 7.15 -12.13 1.42
N ARG A 244 6.64 -10.89 1.27
CA ARG A 244 5.61 -10.34 2.15
C ARG A 244 4.24 -10.51 1.51
N LEU A 245 3.35 -11.15 2.23
CA LEU A 245 1.95 -11.33 1.82
C LEU A 245 1.03 -10.38 2.58
N ILE A 246 -0.02 -9.97 1.90
CA ILE A 246 -1.19 -9.29 2.45
C ILE A 246 -2.39 -10.19 2.16
N THR A 247 -3.16 -10.53 3.18
CA THR A 247 -4.45 -11.20 3.02
C THR A 247 -5.56 -10.28 3.49
N VAL A 248 -6.69 -10.32 2.80
CA VAL A 248 -7.92 -9.71 3.28
C VAL A 248 -9.00 -10.79 3.24
N THR A 249 -9.66 -11.01 4.38
CA THR A 249 -10.85 -11.85 4.51
C THR A 249 -11.99 -10.99 5.01
N MET A 250 -13.15 -11.06 4.33
CA MET A 250 -14.31 -10.25 4.64
C MET A 250 -15.54 -11.12 4.81
N LYS A 251 -16.35 -10.76 5.82
CA LYS A 251 -17.63 -11.38 6.12
C LYS A 251 -17.52 -12.89 6.35
N ALA A 252 -16.56 -13.29 7.18
CA ALA A 252 -16.52 -14.66 7.69
C ALA A 252 -17.66 -14.87 8.70
N PRO A 253 -18.25 -16.09 8.77
CA PRO A 253 -19.36 -16.39 9.69
C PRO A 253 -18.96 -16.28 11.16
N THR A 254 -17.74 -16.70 11.48
CA THR A 254 -17.23 -16.69 12.86
C THR A 254 -15.81 -16.11 12.91
N LYS A 255 -15.37 -15.74 14.11
CA LYS A 255 -14.01 -15.29 14.36
C LYS A 255 -12.99 -16.40 14.08
N GLU A 256 -13.34 -17.63 14.38
CA GLU A 256 -12.53 -18.82 14.15
C GLU A 256 -12.37 -19.08 12.64
N ASP A 257 -13.46 -18.99 11.87
CA ASP A 257 -13.43 -19.13 10.42
C ASP A 257 -12.55 -18.06 9.78
N ARG A 258 -12.71 -16.79 10.18
CA ARG A 258 -11.85 -15.69 9.72
C ARG A 258 -10.36 -15.97 9.96
N ASN A 259 -10.02 -16.46 11.17
CA ASN A 259 -8.63 -16.78 11.51
C ASN A 259 -8.11 -17.96 10.68
N THR A 260 -8.91 -19.03 10.55
CA THR A 260 -8.57 -20.21 9.76
C THR A 260 -8.38 -19.87 8.30
N ASP A 261 -9.29 -19.10 7.72
CA ASP A 261 -9.20 -18.63 6.34
C ASP A 261 -7.90 -17.84 6.11
N THR A 262 -7.58 -16.91 7.03
CA THR A 262 -6.36 -16.10 6.93
C THR A 262 -5.10 -16.97 6.96
N ILE A 263 -5.03 -17.95 7.86
CA ILE A 263 -3.89 -18.88 7.98
C ILE A 263 -3.79 -19.73 6.72
N ASN A 264 -4.90 -20.35 6.30
CA ASN A 264 -4.92 -21.24 5.13
C ASN A 264 -4.48 -20.49 3.87
N LEU A 265 -4.94 -19.26 3.66
CA LEU A 265 -4.52 -18.41 2.56
C LEU A 265 -3.00 -18.13 2.60
N MET A 266 -2.46 -17.76 3.77
CA MET A 266 -1.02 -17.52 3.94
C MET A 266 -0.19 -18.78 3.64
N GLU A 267 -0.55 -19.94 4.24
CA GLU A 267 0.17 -21.19 4.02
C GLU A 267 0.07 -21.66 2.57
N TYR A 268 -1.11 -21.52 1.93
CA TYR A 268 -1.29 -21.80 0.53
C TYR A 268 -0.28 -20.99 -0.32
N ALA A 269 -0.24 -19.67 -0.16
CA ALA A 269 0.64 -18.84 -0.97
C ALA A 269 2.12 -19.17 -0.73
N TYR A 270 2.53 -19.36 0.52
CA TYR A 270 3.92 -19.76 0.84
C TYR A 270 4.25 -21.20 0.39
N SER A 271 3.26 -22.08 0.23
CA SER A 271 3.49 -23.42 -0.30
C SER A 271 3.67 -23.43 -1.82
N MET A 272 2.94 -22.54 -2.52
CA MET A 272 2.87 -22.54 -3.99
C MET A 272 3.87 -21.59 -4.64
N TYR A 273 4.22 -20.49 -3.98
CA TYR A 273 4.98 -19.40 -4.60
C TYR A 273 6.26 -19.08 -3.85
N TYR A 274 7.19 -18.45 -4.57
CA TYR A 274 8.37 -17.84 -4.00
C TYR A 274 8.73 -16.55 -4.73
N LYS A 275 9.44 -15.64 -4.05
CA LYS A 275 9.95 -14.41 -4.64
C LYS A 275 11.36 -14.64 -5.18
N SER A 276 11.59 -14.24 -6.42
CA SER A 276 12.89 -14.26 -7.07
C SER A 276 13.32 -12.84 -7.41
N THR A 277 14.43 -12.38 -6.82
CA THR A 277 15.04 -11.09 -7.14
C THR A 277 15.99 -11.25 -8.31
N LEU A 278 15.61 -10.71 -9.47
CA LEU A 278 16.36 -10.81 -10.72
C LEU A 278 17.46 -9.75 -10.81
N ILE A 279 17.18 -8.52 -10.38
CA ILE A 279 18.15 -7.42 -10.36
C ILE A 279 18.00 -6.66 -9.04
N LYS A 280 19.08 -6.59 -8.27
CA LYS A 280 19.09 -5.84 -7.00
C LYS A 280 19.19 -4.32 -7.26
N LYS A 281 18.51 -3.52 -6.44
CA LYS A 281 18.53 -2.04 -6.48
C LYS A 281 19.93 -1.43 -6.33
N ASP A 282 20.85 -2.16 -5.69
CA ASP A 282 22.22 -1.70 -5.50
C ASP A 282 23.14 -1.95 -6.69
N LYS A 283 22.72 -2.79 -7.64
CA LYS A 283 23.46 -3.02 -8.88
C LYS A 283 23.36 -1.80 -9.77
N LYS A 284 24.50 -1.27 -10.19
CA LYS A 284 24.56 -0.22 -11.21
C LYS A 284 23.98 -0.76 -12.52
N ILE A 285 23.00 -0.07 -13.08
CA ILE A 285 22.37 -0.44 -14.36
C ILE A 285 23.14 0.19 -15.53
N GLY A 286 23.54 1.45 -15.40
CA GLY A 286 24.29 2.13 -16.43
C GLY A 286 24.73 3.54 -16.05
N ASP A 287 25.24 4.27 -17.04
CA ASP A 287 25.61 5.67 -16.92
C ASP A 287 24.82 6.49 -17.95
N MET A 288 24.43 7.70 -17.57
CA MET A 288 23.83 8.69 -18.43
C MET A 288 24.65 9.98 -18.44
N PHE A 289 24.52 10.80 -19.49
CA PHE A 289 25.14 12.11 -19.57
C PHE A 289 24.09 13.21 -19.31
N ILE A 290 24.42 14.13 -18.42
CA ILE A 290 23.59 15.30 -18.09
C ILE A 290 24.42 16.55 -18.43
N ASP A 291 24.09 17.20 -19.53
CA ASP A 291 24.93 18.26 -20.16
C ASP A 291 25.20 19.46 -19.26
N ASN A 292 24.21 19.87 -18.46
CA ASN A 292 24.33 21.02 -17.59
C ASN A 292 24.83 20.67 -16.16
N ALA A 293 25.20 19.42 -15.88
CA ALA A 293 25.71 18.99 -14.60
C ALA A 293 27.20 19.36 -14.42
N LYS A 294 27.63 19.57 -13.16
CA LYS A 294 29.03 19.73 -12.78
C LYS A 294 29.87 18.52 -13.16
N LYS A 295 29.34 17.31 -12.84
CA LYS A 295 29.85 15.99 -13.25
C LYS A 295 28.87 15.40 -14.23
N ARG A 296 29.20 15.39 -15.52
CA ARG A 296 28.26 15.02 -16.60
C ARG A 296 27.89 13.55 -16.61
N LYS A 297 28.84 12.66 -16.35
CA LYS A 297 28.63 11.21 -16.31
C LYS A 297 28.05 10.82 -14.95
N VAL A 298 26.79 10.37 -14.93
CA VAL A 298 26.02 10.04 -13.74
C VAL A 298 25.54 8.61 -13.83
N SER A 299 25.80 7.81 -12.80
CA SER A 299 25.33 6.41 -12.73
C SER A 299 23.87 6.38 -12.25
N TYR A 300 23.08 5.46 -12.83
CA TYR A 300 21.71 5.22 -12.41
C TYR A 300 21.49 3.79 -11.95
N TYR A 301 20.50 3.63 -11.06
CA TYR A 301 20.21 2.41 -10.32
C TYR A 301 18.70 2.18 -10.27
N LEU A 302 18.26 0.96 -9.97
CA LEU A 302 16.85 0.72 -9.65
C LEU A 302 16.47 1.42 -8.33
N LYS A 303 15.24 1.93 -8.25
CA LYS A 303 14.65 2.48 -7.01
C LYS A 303 14.39 1.37 -5.99
N GLU A 304 14.01 0.20 -6.47
CA GLU A 304 13.68 -1.00 -5.70
C GLU A 304 14.22 -2.25 -6.40
N ASP A 305 14.24 -3.39 -5.72
CA ASP A 305 14.67 -4.66 -6.32
C ASP A 305 13.68 -5.06 -7.42
N ALA A 306 14.19 -5.40 -8.62
CA ALA A 306 13.38 -6.00 -9.65
C ALA A 306 13.15 -7.47 -9.34
N SER A 307 11.98 -7.76 -8.79
CA SER A 307 11.60 -9.08 -8.27
C SER A 307 10.34 -9.58 -8.94
N VAL A 308 10.19 -10.90 -9.02
CA VAL A 308 9.02 -11.57 -9.56
C VAL A 308 8.55 -12.68 -8.63
N ILE A 309 7.27 -12.97 -8.67
CA ILE A 309 6.68 -14.08 -7.93
C ILE A 309 6.47 -15.23 -8.90
N LEU A 310 7.07 -16.35 -8.57
CA LEU A 310 7.11 -17.57 -9.36
C LEU A 310 6.45 -18.72 -8.61
N ASP A 311 5.86 -19.65 -9.37
CA ASP A 311 5.43 -20.93 -8.83
C ASP A 311 6.65 -21.77 -8.44
N LYS A 312 6.55 -22.54 -7.36
CA LYS A 312 7.71 -23.30 -6.82
C LYS A 312 8.27 -24.38 -7.74
N ASP A 313 7.53 -24.83 -8.73
CA ASP A 313 7.99 -25.75 -9.77
C ASP A 313 8.84 -25.06 -10.85
N VAL A 314 8.76 -23.72 -10.97
CA VAL A 314 9.57 -22.93 -11.90
C VAL A 314 10.96 -22.71 -11.33
N ARG A 315 11.98 -23.41 -11.87
CA ARG A 315 13.37 -23.30 -11.37
C ARG A 315 14.24 -22.31 -12.14
N ASN A 316 13.96 -22.11 -13.43
CA ASN A 316 14.75 -21.24 -14.30
C ASN A 316 13.85 -20.30 -15.06
N ILE A 317 14.11 -18.99 -14.90
CA ILE A 317 13.40 -17.95 -15.65
C ILE A 317 14.38 -17.27 -16.60
N LYS A 318 14.02 -17.18 -17.87
CA LYS A 318 14.72 -16.35 -18.84
C LYS A 318 14.10 -14.97 -18.84
N TYR A 319 14.92 -13.95 -18.70
CA TYR A 319 14.48 -12.57 -18.78
C TYR A 319 15.49 -11.73 -19.54
N ASN A 320 15.02 -10.65 -20.12
CA ASN A 320 15.82 -9.56 -20.61
C ASN A 320 15.23 -8.24 -20.09
N TYR A 321 15.92 -7.13 -20.29
CA TYR A 321 15.39 -5.83 -19.93
C TYR A 321 15.81 -4.77 -20.93
N SER A 322 15.00 -3.74 -21.06
CA SER A 322 15.30 -2.52 -21.80
C SER A 322 15.30 -1.31 -20.86
N VAL A 323 16.03 -0.26 -21.23
CA VAL A 323 16.14 0.96 -20.43
C VAL A 323 15.71 2.14 -21.29
N LYS A 324 14.78 2.94 -20.78
CA LYS A 324 14.36 4.22 -21.34
C LYS A 324 14.72 5.33 -20.37
N LEU A 325 15.65 6.21 -20.75
CA LEU A 325 16.07 7.35 -19.95
C LEU A 325 15.21 8.57 -20.27
N ASN A 326 14.94 9.38 -19.25
CA ASN A 326 14.27 10.66 -19.36
C ASN A 326 15.30 11.76 -19.75
N ASN A 327 14.84 12.77 -20.47
CA ASN A 327 15.66 13.97 -20.71
C ASN A 327 15.64 14.86 -19.44
N VAL A 328 16.59 14.63 -18.55
CA VAL A 328 16.69 15.34 -17.26
C VAL A 328 17.81 16.37 -17.27
N LYS A 329 17.66 17.42 -16.46
CA LYS A 329 18.66 18.48 -16.28
C LYS A 329 19.03 18.64 -14.81
N ALA A 330 20.28 18.94 -14.52
CA ALA A 330 20.71 19.30 -13.17
C ALA A 330 20.15 20.68 -12.75
N PRO A 331 19.85 20.91 -11.44
CA PRO A 331 20.18 20.03 -10.34
C PRO A 331 19.19 18.87 -10.21
N LEU A 332 19.67 17.69 -9.75
CA LEU A 332 18.85 16.56 -9.34
C LEU A 332 19.16 16.25 -7.88
N LYS A 333 18.14 15.82 -7.16
CA LYS A 333 18.28 15.31 -5.79
C LYS A 333 18.48 13.79 -5.80
N LYS A 334 19.09 13.27 -4.75
CA LYS A 334 19.12 11.83 -4.48
C LYS A 334 17.69 11.27 -4.57
N ASN A 335 17.53 10.14 -5.25
CA ASN A 335 16.28 9.44 -5.54
C ASN A 335 15.37 10.08 -6.61
N ASP A 336 15.80 11.15 -7.28
CA ASP A 336 15.07 11.65 -8.45
C ASP A 336 15.03 10.59 -9.55
N VAL A 337 13.86 10.45 -10.18
CA VAL A 337 13.63 9.47 -11.25
C VAL A 337 14.21 10.00 -12.55
N VAL A 338 15.11 9.20 -13.15
CA VAL A 338 15.84 9.55 -14.38
C VAL A 338 15.52 8.63 -15.56
N GLY A 339 14.62 7.69 -15.38
CA GLY A 339 14.21 6.77 -16.44
C GLY A 339 13.40 5.59 -15.90
N THR A 340 13.16 4.63 -16.80
CA THR A 340 12.46 3.39 -16.53
C THR A 340 13.25 2.21 -17.08
N LEU A 341 13.39 1.16 -16.29
CA LEU A 341 13.79 -0.17 -16.72
C LEU A 341 12.54 -1.01 -16.92
N THR A 342 12.34 -1.54 -18.11
CA THR A 342 11.29 -2.51 -18.40
C THR A 342 11.89 -3.90 -18.41
N LEU A 343 11.45 -4.74 -17.47
CA LEU A 343 11.81 -6.15 -17.38
C LEU A 343 10.87 -6.95 -18.26
N HIS A 344 11.38 -7.69 -19.22
CA HIS A 344 10.61 -8.51 -20.16
C HIS A 344 10.64 -9.98 -19.69
N LEU A 345 9.49 -10.50 -19.32
CA LEU A 345 9.29 -11.86 -18.80
C LEU A 345 8.21 -12.55 -19.60
N ASN A 346 8.57 -13.56 -20.41
CA ASN A 346 7.62 -14.28 -21.26
C ASN A 346 6.69 -13.30 -22.00
N ASN A 347 5.43 -13.13 -21.53
CA ASN A 347 4.43 -12.26 -22.13
C ASN A 347 4.07 -11.06 -21.24
N GLN A 348 4.91 -10.71 -20.25
CA GLN A 348 4.65 -9.61 -19.32
C GLN A 348 5.83 -8.64 -19.27
N ASP A 349 5.52 -7.35 -19.31
CA ASP A 349 6.46 -6.26 -19.12
C ASP A 349 6.23 -5.62 -17.76
N ILE A 350 7.27 -5.57 -16.93
CA ILE A 350 7.22 -4.95 -15.60
C ILE A 350 8.14 -3.75 -15.57
N ASN A 351 7.62 -2.60 -15.20
CA ASN A 351 8.36 -1.34 -15.19
C ASN A 351 8.89 -1.01 -13.79
N TYR A 352 10.18 -0.64 -13.73
CA TYR A 352 10.86 -0.20 -12.53
C TYR A 352 11.46 1.19 -12.74
N ASN A 353 11.30 2.07 -11.75
CA ASN A 353 11.90 3.40 -11.80
C ASN A 353 13.43 3.34 -11.64
N LEU A 354 14.15 4.09 -12.48
CA LEU A 354 15.58 4.32 -12.37
C LEU A 354 15.84 5.66 -11.68
N ILE A 355 16.76 5.65 -10.72
CA ILE A 355 17.07 6.82 -9.88
C ILE A 355 18.58 7.13 -9.86
N VAL A 356 18.92 8.35 -9.43
CA VAL A 356 20.28 8.73 -9.02
C VAL A 356 20.43 8.50 -7.50
N LYS A 357 21.60 8.01 -7.05
CA LYS A 357 21.88 7.78 -5.63
C LYS A 357 22.58 8.95 -4.93
N GLU A 358 22.89 10.01 -5.64
CA GLU A 358 23.55 11.21 -5.12
C GLU A 358 22.92 12.50 -5.67
N ASN A 359 23.16 13.61 -4.98
CA ASN A 359 22.72 14.92 -5.48
C ASN A 359 23.61 15.35 -6.64
N ILE A 360 23.01 15.66 -7.79
CA ILE A 360 23.72 16.11 -9.00
C ILE A 360 23.65 17.64 -9.07
N LYS A 361 24.78 18.30 -8.84
CA LYS A 361 24.86 19.76 -8.86
C LYS A 361 24.95 20.28 -10.31
N LYS A 362 24.28 21.40 -10.57
CA LYS A 362 24.42 22.15 -11.82
C LYS A 362 25.83 22.69 -11.94
N GLY A 363 26.44 22.60 -13.13
CA GLY A 363 27.73 23.23 -13.49
C GLY A 363 27.58 24.76 -13.54
N ASN A 364 28.57 25.48 -13.03
CA ASN A 364 28.68 26.94 -13.26
C ASN A 364 28.98 27.24 -14.72
N TYR A 365 28.95 28.51 -15.09
CA TYR A 365 29.20 28.96 -16.47
C TYR A 365 30.51 28.41 -17.05
N PHE A 366 31.62 28.53 -16.32
CA PHE A 366 32.94 28.09 -16.76
C PHE A 366 33.03 26.57 -16.94
N VAL A 367 32.43 25.79 -16.04
CA VAL A 367 32.37 24.32 -16.17
C VAL A 367 31.58 23.92 -17.42
N ARG A 368 30.46 24.59 -17.68
CA ARG A 368 29.63 24.34 -18.87
C ARG A 368 30.34 24.72 -20.16
N LEU A 369 30.98 25.87 -20.16
CA LEU A 369 31.78 26.33 -21.33
C LEU A 369 32.92 25.35 -21.62
N ASN A 370 33.69 24.95 -20.59
CA ASN A 370 34.77 23.98 -20.74
C ASN A 370 34.28 22.61 -21.25
N ASN A 371 33.15 22.15 -20.76
CA ASN A 371 32.53 20.92 -21.22
C ASN A 371 32.11 21.03 -22.70
N TYR A 372 31.52 22.17 -23.09
CA TYR A 372 31.12 22.44 -24.47
C TYR A 372 32.33 22.47 -25.41
N LEU A 373 33.42 23.15 -25.03
CA LEU A 373 34.67 23.18 -25.80
C LEU A 373 35.28 21.78 -25.99
N LYS A 374 35.23 20.95 -24.94
CA LYS A 374 35.67 19.55 -25.02
C LYS A 374 34.83 18.72 -26.00
N ASP A 375 33.52 18.94 -26.03
CA ASP A 375 32.63 18.25 -26.98
C ASP A 375 32.95 18.61 -28.44
N ILE A 376 33.26 19.91 -28.71
CA ILE A 376 33.69 20.36 -30.03
C ILE A 376 35.00 19.67 -30.42
N ILE A 377 36.01 19.68 -29.53
CA ILE A 377 37.32 19.07 -29.79
C ILE A 377 37.20 17.56 -30.04
N ASN A 378 36.31 16.88 -29.36
CA ASN A 378 36.09 15.44 -29.49
C ASN A 378 35.12 15.06 -30.64
N GLY A 379 34.69 16.02 -31.45
CA GLY A 379 33.80 15.76 -32.60
C GLY A 379 32.34 15.44 -32.26
N ASN A 380 31.93 15.66 -31.01
CA ASN A 380 30.56 15.44 -30.55
C ASN A 380 29.66 16.66 -30.86
N LEU A 381 29.48 16.98 -32.14
CA LEU A 381 28.76 18.18 -32.63
C LEU A 381 27.23 18.08 -32.55
N ASN A 382 26.66 17.00 -32.02
CA ASN A 382 25.20 16.81 -31.92
C ASN A 382 24.52 17.52 -30.73
N VAL A 383 25.18 18.51 -30.13
CA VAL A 383 24.68 19.25 -28.95
C VAL A 383 24.60 20.76 -29.28
N LEU A 384 23.96 21.11 -30.37
CA LEU A 384 23.44 22.47 -30.53
C LEU A 384 21.99 22.53 -30.02
N PRO A 385 21.62 23.61 -29.31
CA PRO A 385 20.29 23.72 -28.66
C PRO A 385 19.15 23.74 -29.66
#